data_e0a4721493eb1a3f26419ca152226e42
#
_entry.id   e0a4721493eb1a3f26419ca152226e42
#
_cell.length_a   1.000
_cell.length_b   1.000
_cell.length_c   1.000
_cell.angle_alpha   90.00
_cell.angle_beta   90.00
_cell.angle_gamma   90.00
#
_symmetry.space_group_name_H-M   'P 1'
#
loop_
_entity.id
_entity.type
_entity.pdbx_description
1 polymer ?
#
loop_
_entity_poly.entity_id
_entity_poly.type
_entity_poly.pdbx_seq_one_letter_code
_entity_poly.pdbx_strand_id
1 'polypeptide(L)'
;MNKILLSFTLLLLAQLSFAAHHEDGGHKGKTIIGYDTTEGVKKPLYAGSLDNIKIWEDYIAAHTARDLKAIRAANADEFMGWAPNGQVIDGSDAQAAFLAEWFATSDPQWTHMYSIANNFIDEDGQLQEWITTEWAVKDVVDGKEVNSQEVFDVLLKDGKIKWIYITARPTLPAE
;
A
#
# COMPACT_ATOMS: atom_id res chain seq x y z
N MET A 1 2.42 -16.74 -84.24
CA MET A 1 3.27 -15.81 -83.43
C MET A 1 2.42 -15.19 -82.35
N ASN A 2 2.31 -15.85 -81.18
CA ASN A 2 1.49 -15.39 -80.05
C ASN A 2 2.42 -14.86 -78.97
N LYS A 3 2.27 -13.57 -78.70
CA LYS A 3 2.98 -12.90 -77.60
C LYS A 3 2.16 -13.10 -76.30
N ILE A 4 2.69 -13.80 -75.34
CA ILE A 4 2.12 -13.98 -74.01
C ILE A 4 2.63 -12.79 -73.16
N LEU A 5 1.70 -11.93 -72.73
CA LEU A 5 1.96 -10.84 -71.80
C LEU A 5 1.85 -11.40 -70.36
N LEU A 6 2.95 -11.42 -69.65
CA LEU A 6 2.99 -11.82 -68.24
C LEU A 6 2.70 -10.60 -67.36
N SER A 7 1.51 -10.52 -66.79
CA SER A 7 1.15 -9.49 -65.80
C SER A 7 1.68 -9.92 -64.43
N PHE A 8 2.66 -9.16 -63.92
CA PHE A 8 3.14 -9.26 -62.53
C PHE A 8 2.20 -8.45 -61.64
N THR A 9 1.37 -9.13 -60.87
CA THR A 9 0.54 -8.51 -59.87
C THR A 9 1.38 -8.43 -58.56
N LEU A 10 1.80 -7.23 -58.22
CA LEU A 10 2.50 -6.93 -56.99
C LEU A 10 1.50 -6.89 -55.83
N LEU A 11 1.53 -7.95 -54.99
CA LEU A 11 0.70 -8.03 -53.79
C LEU A 11 1.38 -7.22 -52.67
N LEU A 12 0.86 -6.01 -52.41
CA LEU A 12 1.32 -5.16 -51.29
C LEU A 12 0.67 -5.69 -50.00
N LEU A 13 1.42 -6.47 -49.22
CA LEU A 13 1.02 -6.81 -47.86
C LEU A 13 1.15 -5.55 -46.97
N ALA A 14 0.05 -4.88 -46.71
CA ALA A 14 -0.01 -3.87 -45.64
C ALA A 14 0.06 -4.59 -44.29
N GLN A 15 1.20 -4.49 -43.65
CA GLN A 15 1.35 -4.86 -42.24
C GLN A 15 0.59 -3.84 -41.41
N LEU A 16 -0.59 -4.16 -40.96
CA LEU A 16 -1.31 -3.46 -39.90
C LEU A 16 -0.55 -3.71 -38.58
N SER A 17 0.37 -2.80 -38.24
CA SER A 17 0.89 -2.71 -36.90
C SER A 17 -0.24 -2.27 -35.99
N PHE A 18 -0.85 -3.20 -35.28
CA PHE A 18 -1.67 -2.89 -34.12
C PHE A 18 -0.74 -2.30 -33.04
N ALA A 19 -0.55 -1.00 -33.05
CA ALA A 19 -0.12 -0.28 -31.88
C ALA A 19 -1.30 -0.37 -30.89
N ALA A 20 -1.17 -1.22 -29.88
CA ALA A 20 -2.06 -1.18 -28.75
C ALA A 20 -1.87 0.21 -28.09
N HIS A 21 -2.76 1.15 -28.45
CA HIS A 21 -2.94 2.36 -27.67
C HIS A 21 -3.59 1.91 -26.35
N HIS A 22 -2.77 1.67 -25.32
CA HIS A 22 -3.25 1.83 -23.96
C HIS A 22 -3.65 3.30 -23.83
N GLU A 23 -4.93 3.57 -23.84
CA GLU A 23 -5.46 4.85 -23.40
C GLU A 23 -5.14 4.97 -21.91
N ASP A 24 -4.06 5.67 -21.60
CA ASP A 24 -3.66 6.06 -20.24
C ASP A 24 -4.58 7.19 -19.77
N GLY A 25 -5.86 6.83 -19.60
CA GLY A 25 -6.93 7.73 -19.19
C GLY A 25 -6.81 8.03 -17.71
N GLY A 26 -6.05 9.07 -17.34
CA GLY A 26 -6.05 9.60 -15.98
C GLY A 26 -4.67 9.86 -15.35
N HIS A 27 -3.58 9.40 -15.98
CA HIS A 27 -2.23 9.53 -15.40
C HIS A 27 -1.31 10.53 -16.09
N LYS A 28 -1.81 11.42 -16.96
CA LYS A 28 -0.98 12.46 -17.59
C LYS A 28 -0.32 13.33 -16.50
N GLY A 29 1.01 13.23 -16.39
CA GLY A 29 1.83 14.01 -15.45
C GLY A 29 2.15 13.30 -14.13
N LYS A 30 1.70 12.05 -13.89
CA LYS A 30 2.07 11.29 -12.68
C LYS A 30 3.41 10.59 -12.87
N THR A 31 4.25 10.62 -11.83
CA THR A 31 5.55 9.95 -11.82
C THR A 31 5.38 8.48 -11.49
N ILE A 32 5.84 7.58 -12.37
CA ILE A 32 5.92 6.15 -12.08
C ILE A 32 7.08 5.93 -11.10
N ILE A 33 6.80 5.26 -9.97
CA ILE A 33 7.77 4.96 -8.92
C ILE A 33 8.03 3.45 -8.76
N GLY A 34 7.27 2.60 -9.43
CA GLY A 34 7.40 1.16 -9.37
C GLY A 34 6.35 0.44 -10.19
N TYR A 35 6.23 -0.86 -9.95
CA TYR A 35 5.26 -1.72 -10.63
C TYR A 35 4.69 -2.74 -9.67
N ASP A 36 3.39 -2.99 -9.74
CA ASP A 36 2.74 -4.17 -9.19
C ASP A 36 2.73 -5.30 -10.23
N THR A 37 2.93 -6.54 -9.76
CA THR A 37 2.91 -7.75 -10.59
C THR A 37 2.16 -8.91 -9.91
N THR A 38 1.41 -8.63 -8.85
CA THR A 38 0.74 -9.66 -8.03
C THR A 38 -0.22 -10.53 -8.83
N GLU A 39 -0.85 -9.99 -9.86
CA GLU A 39 -1.78 -10.72 -10.74
C GLU A 39 -1.09 -11.25 -12.02
N GLY A 40 0.24 -11.27 -12.06
CA GLY A 40 1.00 -11.72 -13.23
C GLY A 40 1.07 -10.71 -14.38
N VAL A 41 0.43 -9.56 -14.25
CA VAL A 41 0.47 -8.44 -15.20
C VAL A 41 1.21 -7.28 -14.57
N LYS A 42 2.14 -6.69 -15.32
CA LYS A 42 2.91 -5.54 -14.85
C LYS A 42 2.06 -4.26 -14.93
N LYS A 43 1.61 -3.77 -13.76
CA LYS A 43 0.83 -2.54 -13.62
C LYS A 43 1.72 -1.44 -13.02
N PRO A 44 1.72 -0.18 -13.53
CA PRO A 44 2.52 0.89 -12.97
C PRO A 44 1.96 1.36 -11.62
N LEU A 45 2.88 1.61 -10.67
CA LEU A 45 2.61 2.33 -9.44
C LEU A 45 3.07 3.77 -9.62
N TYR A 46 2.25 4.72 -9.19
CA TYR A 46 2.52 6.15 -9.32
C TYR A 46 2.79 6.76 -7.96
N ALA A 47 3.52 7.88 -7.93
CA ALA A 47 3.67 8.68 -6.72
C ALA A 47 2.29 9.14 -6.22
N GLY A 48 2.01 8.86 -4.95
CA GLY A 48 0.79 9.24 -4.25
C GLY A 48 0.85 10.63 -3.63
N SER A 49 -0.23 11.05 -2.96
CA SER A 49 -0.27 12.32 -2.23
C SER A 49 0.55 12.23 -0.93
N LEU A 50 1.34 13.25 -0.64
CA LEU A 50 2.02 13.37 0.65
C LEU A 50 1.04 13.63 1.81
N ASP A 51 -0.17 14.12 1.53
CA ASP A 51 -1.22 14.27 2.54
C ASP A 51 -1.63 12.92 3.15
N ASN A 52 -1.53 11.83 2.36
CA ASN A 52 -1.79 10.49 2.84
C ASN A 52 -0.78 10.06 3.92
N ILE A 53 0.49 10.46 3.77
CA ILE A 53 1.54 10.21 4.79
C ILE A 53 1.15 10.89 6.10
N LYS A 54 0.65 12.12 6.03
CA LYS A 54 0.21 12.84 7.23
C LYS A 54 -0.95 12.15 7.95
N ILE A 55 -1.90 11.56 7.22
CA ILE A 55 -3.00 10.77 7.81
C ILE A 55 -2.42 9.63 8.64
N TRP A 56 -1.42 8.92 8.11
CA TRP A 56 -0.76 7.84 8.83
C TRP A 56 0.06 8.32 10.03
N GLU A 57 0.80 9.41 9.89
CA GLU A 57 1.56 10.01 11.00
C GLU A 57 0.63 10.41 12.15
N ASP A 58 -0.52 11.04 11.85
CA ASP A 58 -1.53 11.40 12.84
C ASP A 58 -2.13 10.14 13.51
N TYR A 59 -2.29 9.05 12.75
CA TYR A 59 -2.74 7.77 13.26
C TYR A 59 -1.75 7.14 14.26
N ILE A 60 -0.45 7.14 13.93
CA ILE A 60 0.61 6.69 14.85
C ILE A 60 0.71 7.62 16.07
N ALA A 61 0.56 8.93 15.90
CA ALA A 61 0.51 9.86 17.02
C ALA A 61 -0.66 9.55 17.99
N ALA A 62 -1.83 9.19 17.47
CA ALA A 62 -2.96 8.73 18.28
C ALA A 62 -2.65 7.42 19.04
N HIS A 63 -1.90 6.47 18.42
CA HIS A 63 -1.42 5.27 19.12
C HIS A 63 -0.45 5.62 20.25
N THR A 64 0.49 6.50 19.99
CA THR A 64 1.44 6.99 21.00
C THR A 64 0.72 7.69 22.16
N ALA A 65 -0.32 8.44 21.86
CA ALA A 65 -1.17 9.10 22.87
C ALA A 65 -2.18 8.14 23.56
N ARG A 66 -2.29 6.88 23.13
CA ARG A 66 -3.30 5.91 23.59
C ARG A 66 -4.75 6.39 23.36
N ASP A 67 -4.95 7.26 22.39
CA ASP A 67 -6.27 7.82 22.05
C ASP A 67 -7.07 6.86 21.17
N LEU A 68 -7.70 5.86 21.79
CA LEU A 68 -8.52 4.87 21.10
C LEU A 68 -9.70 5.51 20.34
N LYS A 69 -10.18 6.68 20.77
CA LYS A 69 -11.26 7.39 20.09
C LYS A 69 -10.77 7.98 18.76
N ALA A 70 -9.59 8.63 18.78
CA ALA A 70 -8.98 9.17 17.56
C ALA A 70 -8.61 8.05 16.58
N ILE A 71 -8.01 6.94 17.07
CA ILE A 71 -7.69 5.76 16.26
C ILE A 71 -8.95 5.23 15.56
N ARG A 72 -10.03 5.00 16.32
CA ARG A 72 -11.31 4.52 15.77
C ARG A 72 -11.89 5.50 14.74
N ALA A 73 -11.82 6.81 14.97
CA ALA A 73 -12.34 7.83 14.06
C ALA A 73 -11.55 7.90 12.73
N ALA A 74 -10.27 7.53 12.75
CA ALA A 74 -9.42 7.49 11.58
C ALA A 74 -9.63 6.24 10.70
N ASN A 75 -10.25 5.19 11.22
CA ASN A 75 -10.55 3.97 10.47
C ASN A 75 -11.76 4.16 9.55
N ALA A 76 -11.73 3.51 8.39
CA ALA A 76 -12.90 3.31 7.55
C ALA A 76 -13.87 2.28 8.17
N ASP A 77 -15.11 2.26 7.68
CA ASP A 77 -16.13 1.34 8.20
C ASP A 77 -15.73 -0.13 7.99
N GLU A 78 -15.04 -0.43 6.86
CA GLU A 78 -14.55 -1.78 6.54
C GLU A 78 -13.07 -1.98 6.95
N PHE A 79 -12.67 -1.42 8.09
CA PHE A 79 -11.30 -1.54 8.59
C PHE A 79 -10.90 -2.99 8.82
N MET A 80 -9.68 -3.37 8.37
CA MET A 80 -9.05 -4.65 8.68
C MET A 80 -7.53 -4.46 8.92
N GLY A 81 -6.98 -5.25 9.85
CA GLY A 81 -5.55 -5.30 10.13
C GLY A 81 -5.01 -6.72 10.14
N TRP A 82 -3.80 -6.92 9.61
CA TRP A 82 -3.07 -8.19 9.63
C TRP A 82 -1.77 -8.01 10.41
N ALA A 83 -1.71 -8.61 11.59
CA ALA A 83 -0.55 -8.54 12.46
C ALA A 83 0.56 -9.50 12.01
N PRO A 84 1.84 -9.26 12.40
CA PRO A 84 2.99 -10.09 11.97
C PRO A 84 2.89 -11.56 12.39
N ASN A 85 2.14 -11.87 13.44
CA ASN A 85 1.92 -13.23 13.93
C ASN A 85 0.78 -13.97 13.19
N GLY A 86 0.18 -13.36 12.15
CA GLY A 86 -0.93 -13.91 11.38
C GLY A 86 -2.32 -13.63 11.97
N GLN A 87 -2.41 -12.92 13.09
CA GLN A 87 -3.71 -12.50 13.65
C GLN A 87 -4.37 -11.50 12.71
N VAL A 88 -5.68 -11.69 12.47
CA VAL A 88 -6.53 -10.75 11.74
C VAL A 88 -7.39 -9.98 12.73
N ILE A 89 -7.42 -8.67 12.57
CA ILE A 89 -8.27 -7.75 13.34
C ILE A 89 -9.35 -7.25 12.39
N ASP A 90 -10.57 -7.67 12.60
CA ASP A 90 -11.72 -7.33 11.76
C ASP A 90 -12.59 -6.26 12.44
N GLY A 91 -12.53 -5.07 11.90
CA GLY A 91 -13.29 -3.90 12.35
C GLY A 91 -12.63 -3.08 13.46
N SER A 92 -13.05 -1.82 13.54
CA SER A 92 -12.50 -0.84 14.48
C SER A 92 -12.77 -1.18 15.94
N ASP A 93 -13.86 -1.92 16.25
CA ASP A 93 -14.19 -2.33 17.61
C ASP A 93 -13.23 -3.42 18.11
N ALA A 94 -12.93 -4.40 17.24
CA ALA A 94 -11.94 -5.44 17.55
C ALA A 94 -10.54 -4.83 17.73
N GLN A 95 -10.17 -3.86 16.89
CA GLN A 95 -8.91 -3.14 17.04
C GLN A 95 -8.85 -2.39 18.38
N ALA A 96 -9.89 -1.64 18.72
CA ALA A 96 -9.89 -0.87 19.95
C ALA A 96 -9.79 -1.79 21.19
N ALA A 97 -10.44 -2.97 21.17
CA ALA A 97 -10.32 -3.96 22.26
C ALA A 97 -8.88 -4.50 22.36
N PHE A 98 -8.29 -4.89 21.22
CA PHE A 98 -6.90 -5.35 21.15
C PHE A 98 -5.93 -4.29 21.68
N LEU A 99 -6.05 -3.06 21.22
CA LEU A 99 -5.16 -1.95 21.62
C LEU A 99 -5.33 -1.61 23.11
N ALA A 100 -6.57 -1.65 23.64
CA ALA A 100 -6.81 -1.40 25.06
C ALA A 100 -6.06 -2.42 25.96
N GLU A 101 -6.08 -3.71 25.58
CA GLU A 101 -5.36 -4.77 26.28
C GLU A 101 -3.84 -4.61 26.13
N TRP A 102 -3.36 -4.37 24.90
CA TRP A 102 -1.94 -4.16 24.63
C TRP A 102 -1.39 -2.98 25.41
N PHE A 103 -2.03 -1.81 25.34
CA PHE A 103 -1.59 -0.61 26.05
C PHE A 103 -1.68 -0.71 27.58
N ALA A 104 -2.51 -1.62 28.12
CA ALA A 104 -2.58 -1.87 29.55
C ALA A 104 -1.37 -2.69 30.07
N THR A 105 -0.74 -3.47 29.21
CA THR A 105 0.34 -4.42 29.58
C THR A 105 1.70 -4.06 28.99
N SER A 106 1.75 -3.11 28.05
CA SER A 106 2.93 -2.71 27.27
C SER A 106 2.99 -1.21 27.09
N ASP A 107 4.18 -0.70 26.77
CA ASP A 107 4.42 0.73 26.47
C ASP A 107 5.10 0.89 25.11
N PRO A 108 4.44 0.52 24.00
CA PRO A 108 5.04 0.62 22.68
C PRO A 108 5.31 2.07 22.29
N GLN A 109 6.51 2.30 21.74
CA GLN A 109 6.98 3.57 21.23
C GLN A 109 7.39 3.41 19.77
N TRP A 110 6.99 4.36 18.92
CA TRP A 110 7.28 4.35 17.48
C TRP A 110 8.21 5.47 17.09
N THR A 111 9.25 5.15 16.34
CA THR A 111 10.17 6.12 15.72
C THR A 111 10.11 5.97 14.21
N HIS A 112 9.74 7.04 13.51
CA HIS A 112 9.62 7.06 12.06
C HIS A 112 10.97 6.85 11.37
N MET A 113 11.00 5.99 10.34
CA MET A 113 12.17 5.73 9.51
C MET A 113 11.99 6.31 8.11
N TYR A 114 10.94 5.88 7.38
CA TYR A 114 10.56 6.45 6.08
C TYR A 114 9.08 6.20 5.79
N SER A 115 8.53 6.97 4.84
CA SER A 115 7.21 6.74 4.27
C SER A 115 7.19 7.04 2.78
N ILE A 116 6.48 6.21 2.01
CA ILE A 116 6.28 6.35 0.57
C ILE A 116 4.79 6.26 0.29
N ALA A 117 4.21 7.35 -0.24
CA ALA A 117 2.84 7.31 -0.74
C ALA A 117 2.85 6.85 -2.21
N ASN A 118 2.00 5.90 -2.54
CA ASN A 118 1.82 5.40 -3.90
C ASN A 118 0.34 5.19 -4.22
N ASN A 119 0.03 5.10 -5.50
CA ASN A 119 -1.32 4.76 -5.94
C ASN A 119 -1.31 4.01 -7.27
N PHE A 120 -2.39 3.31 -7.54
CA PHE A 120 -2.66 2.67 -8.83
C PHE A 120 -4.17 2.62 -9.09
N ILE A 121 -4.55 2.31 -10.33
CA ILE A 121 -5.93 2.00 -10.70
C ILE A 121 -6.08 0.49 -10.72
N ASP A 122 -7.06 -0.02 -9.99
CA ASP A 122 -7.38 -1.45 -9.95
C ASP A 122 -8.15 -1.91 -11.21
N GLU A 123 -8.56 -3.18 -11.24
CA GLU A 123 -9.27 -3.77 -12.37
C GLU A 123 -10.67 -3.19 -12.59
N ASP A 124 -11.28 -2.68 -11.52
CA ASP A 124 -12.60 -2.03 -11.56
C ASP A 124 -12.51 -0.54 -11.91
N GLY A 125 -11.29 -0.04 -12.21
CA GLY A 125 -11.03 1.37 -12.51
C GLY A 125 -11.04 2.28 -11.28
N GLN A 126 -10.93 1.73 -10.06
CA GLN A 126 -10.93 2.47 -8.83
C GLN A 126 -9.50 2.87 -8.43
N LEU A 127 -9.34 4.10 -7.94
CA LEU A 127 -8.08 4.57 -7.39
C LEU A 127 -7.82 3.89 -6.04
N GLN A 128 -6.68 3.20 -5.96
CA GLN A 128 -6.16 2.62 -4.72
C GLN A 128 -5.01 3.47 -4.21
N GLU A 129 -5.15 4.03 -3.01
CA GLU A 129 -4.17 4.91 -2.39
C GLU A 129 -3.48 4.18 -1.23
N TRP A 130 -2.16 4.01 -1.36
CA TRP A 130 -1.37 3.24 -0.41
C TRP A 130 -0.23 4.06 0.19
N ILE A 131 0.16 3.65 1.39
CA ILE A 131 1.38 4.11 2.05
C ILE A 131 2.18 2.87 2.43
N THR A 132 3.44 2.80 2.01
CA THR A 132 4.42 1.86 2.56
C THR A 132 5.34 2.64 3.49
N THR A 133 5.42 2.23 4.75
CA THR A 133 6.16 3.00 5.76
C THR A 133 6.87 2.08 6.74
N GLU A 134 8.05 2.47 7.21
CA GLU A 134 8.82 1.73 8.21
C GLU A 134 8.98 2.55 9.49
N TRP A 135 8.82 1.86 10.61
CA TRP A 135 8.97 2.41 11.95
C TRP A 135 9.82 1.48 12.81
N ALA A 136 10.72 2.05 13.58
CA ALA A 136 11.35 1.33 14.68
C ALA A 136 10.37 1.33 15.85
N VAL A 137 10.11 0.14 16.38
CA VAL A 137 9.20 -0.06 17.52
C VAL A 137 10.01 -0.58 18.71
N LYS A 138 9.85 0.10 19.83
CA LYS A 138 10.36 -0.30 21.13
C LYS A 138 9.18 -0.60 22.04
N ASP A 139 9.18 -1.76 22.68
CA ASP A 139 8.11 -2.15 23.59
C ASP A 139 8.68 -2.87 24.83
N VAL A 140 7.86 -3.11 25.84
CA VAL A 140 8.18 -3.89 27.02
C VAL A 140 7.17 -5.04 27.14
N VAL A 141 7.64 -6.26 26.93
CA VAL A 141 6.82 -7.48 27.03
C VAL A 141 7.36 -8.34 28.17
N ASP A 142 6.51 -8.70 29.13
CA ASP A 142 6.89 -9.45 30.34
C ASP A 142 8.09 -8.84 31.10
N GLY A 143 8.14 -7.50 31.15
CA GLY A 143 9.19 -6.75 31.82
C GLY A 143 10.54 -6.73 31.07
N LYS A 144 10.57 -7.19 29.83
CA LYS A 144 11.76 -7.17 28.97
C LYS A 144 11.57 -6.21 27.81
N GLU A 145 12.59 -5.41 27.53
CA GLU A 145 12.62 -4.58 26.34
C GLU A 145 12.70 -5.47 25.10
N VAL A 146 11.80 -5.22 24.14
CA VAL A 146 11.80 -5.82 22.81
C VAL A 146 11.83 -4.71 21.78
N ASN A 147 12.62 -4.91 20.73
CA ASN A 147 12.77 -3.96 19.65
C ASN A 147 12.49 -4.65 18.32
N SER A 148 11.78 -3.96 17.43
CA SER A 148 11.53 -4.41 16.07
C SER A 148 11.63 -3.26 15.06
N GLN A 149 11.82 -3.63 13.81
CA GLN A 149 11.52 -2.76 12.68
C GLN A 149 10.27 -3.30 12.02
N GLU A 150 9.29 -2.43 11.82
CA GLU A 150 7.98 -2.79 11.29
C GLU A 150 7.69 -2.01 10.02
N VAL A 151 7.36 -2.76 8.96
CA VAL A 151 6.86 -2.20 7.72
C VAL A 151 5.35 -2.33 7.72
N PHE A 152 4.69 -1.23 7.48
CA PHE A 152 3.24 -1.14 7.33
C PHE A 152 2.91 -0.81 5.88
N ASP A 153 2.08 -1.66 5.26
CA ASP A 153 1.41 -1.34 4.00
C ASP A 153 -0.03 -0.97 4.31
N VAL A 154 -0.39 0.27 4.04
CA VAL A 154 -1.64 0.89 4.49
C VAL A 154 -2.47 1.32 3.29
N LEU A 155 -3.67 0.75 3.14
CA LEU A 155 -4.67 1.20 2.17
C LEU A 155 -5.55 2.27 2.79
N LEU A 156 -5.67 3.39 2.09
CA LEU A 156 -6.60 4.46 2.42
C LEU A 156 -7.86 4.38 1.55
N LYS A 157 -8.99 4.77 2.14
CA LYS A 157 -10.26 5.00 1.45
C LYS A 157 -10.91 6.28 1.98
N ASP A 158 -11.14 7.24 1.11
CA ASP A 158 -11.76 8.52 1.46
C ASP A 158 -11.08 9.23 2.64
N GLY A 159 -9.74 9.20 2.69
CA GLY A 159 -8.92 9.79 3.73
C GLY A 159 -8.94 9.05 5.06
N LYS A 160 -9.40 7.78 5.10
CA LYS A 160 -9.43 6.92 6.29
C LYS A 160 -8.62 5.66 6.07
N ILE A 161 -8.14 5.06 7.15
CA ILE A 161 -7.40 3.80 7.15
C ILE A 161 -8.38 2.66 6.90
N LYS A 162 -8.23 1.96 5.77
CA LYS A 162 -9.06 0.81 5.42
C LYS A 162 -8.38 -0.50 5.76
N TRP A 163 -7.12 -0.68 5.33
CA TRP A 163 -6.36 -1.89 5.60
C TRP A 163 -4.97 -1.57 6.11
N ILE A 164 -4.46 -2.41 7.00
CA ILE A 164 -3.08 -2.37 7.49
C ILE A 164 -2.49 -3.77 7.42
N TYR A 165 -1.44 -3.95 6.62
CA TYR A 165 -0.59 -5.14 6.65
C TYR A 165 0.69 -4.80 7.41
N ILE A 166 1.08 -5.64 8.38
CA ILE A 166 2.24 -5.39 9.22
C ILE A 166 3.23 -6.55 9.04
N THR A 167 4.47 -6.21 8.69
CA THR A 167 5.60 -7.12 8.70
C THR A 167 6.60 -6.64 9.74
N ALA A 168 6.99 -7.50 10.68
CA ALA A 168 7.92 -7.16 11.74
C ALA A 168 9.21 -7.98 11.63
N ARG A 169 10.34 -7.32 11.87
CA ARG A 169 11.64 -7.93 12.03
C ARG A 169 12.21 -7.58 13.41
N PRO A 170 12.40 -8.56 14.31
CA PRO A 170 13.07 -8.31 15.58
C PRO A 170 14.47 -7.73 15.36
N THR A 171 14.87 -6.77 16.19
CA THR A 171 16.21 -6.22 16.23
C THR A 171 16.88 -6.57 17.55
N LEU A 172 18.17 -6.82 17.51
CA LEU A 172 18.94 -7.01 18.75
C LEU A 172 19.02 -5.67 19.50
N PRO A 173 19.03 -5.69 20.84
CA PRO A 173 19.37 -4.51 21.63
C PRO A 173 20.71 -3.93 21.14
N ALA A 174 20.85 -2.60 21.17
CA ALA A 174 22.13 -1.96 20.94
C ALA A 174 23.11 -2.41 22.03
N GLU A 175 24.32 -2.86 21.61
CA GLU A 175 25.41 -3.19 22.53
C GLU A 175 25.91 -1.97 23.28
#